data_80aea323cf82009bdab50d17eae11c93
#
_entry.id   80aea323cf82009bdab50d17eae11c93
#
_cell.length_a   1.000
_cell.length_b   1.000
_cell.length_c   1.000
_cell.angle_alpha   90.00
_cell.angle_beta   90.00
_cell.angle_gamma   90.00
#
_symmetry.space_group_name_H-M   'P 1'
#
loop_
_entity.id
_entity.type
_entity.pdbx_description
1 polymer ?
#
loop_
_entity_poly.entity_id
_entity_poly.type
_entity_poly.pdbx_seq_one_letter_code
_entity_poly.pdbx_strand_id
1 'polypeptide(L)'
;MLTYEAFLRRESDFDGQVFVGVKTTGIYCLPSCKAKKPRRENVVFFPTKEEAVRGGFRSCKACFPSLPVGRWFDEGHTVSLRTPEPFSFEECLQFLSRFSNECLHHIENKQICKAIKIDGRQTLLRIRKAGGDIKLEFLNPCPHKPTRLAAAEFVCEWFDLFSNVTAFYEFAEKDIVLHKLVRRYEGLRLIGIPDLFEAITWAIIGQQINLSYAHTLKKNFVTRFGDKLSHGDREYWLFPEAERIAGSTVDDLIQVGLTRRKSENIIHLSNEVTVGSISKKKLINNDYAASYETLLKLPGVGDWTANYAMMRCLRYPSALPISDVGLHNALKHQLELSEKPTINDVRELFSRWKGFEAYATFYLWRSLIS
;
A
#
# COMPACT_ATOMS: atom_id res chain seq x y z
N MET A 1 6.33 -30.53 -1.50
CA MET A 1 4.88 -30.67 -1.84
C MET A 1 4.08 -30.57 -0.55
N LEU A 2 3.05 -29.73 -0.49
CA LEU A 2 2.20 -29.60 0.72
C LEU A 2 1.50 -30.91 1.03
N THR A 3 1.64 -31.42 2.24
CA THR A 3 0.88 -32.58 2.72
C THR A 3 -0.37 -32.13 3.47
N TYR A 4 -1.34 -33.03 3.65
CA TYR A 4 -2.53 -32.74 4.44
C TYR A 4 -2.18 -32.46 5.92
N GLU A 5 -1.14 -33.12 6.44
CA GLU A 5 -0.63 -32.91 7.81
C GLU A 5 -0.03 -31.50 7.98
N ALA A 6 0.76 -31.02 7.02
CA ALA A 6 1.29 -29.65 6.99
C ALA A 6 0.15 -28.62 6.90
N PHE A 7 -0.88 -28.89 6.10
CA PHE A 7 -2.10 -28.08 6.05
C PHE A 7 -2.84 -28.05 7.40
N LEU A 8 -2.93 -29.17 8.13
CA LEU A 8 -3.54 -29.19 9.47
C LEU A 8 -2.76 -28.34 10.48
N ARG A 9 -1.43 -28.33 10.39
CA ARG A 9 -0.54 -27.49 11.21
C ARG A 9 -0.54 -26.01 10.83
N ARG A 10 -1.25 -25.65 9.74
CA ARG A 10 -1.33 -24.26 9.25
C ARG A 10 0.02 -23.67 8.86
N GLU A 11 0.89 -24.47 8.26
CA GLU A 11 2.22 -24.04 7.84
C GLU A 11 2.13 -22.94 6.79
N SER A 12 2.56 -21.72 7.16
CA SER A 12 2.52 -20.53 6.31
C SER A 12 3.56 -20.55 5.17
N ASP A 13 4.59 -21.40 5.28
CA ASP A 13 5.65 -21.51 4.28
C ASP A 13 5.14 -21.93 2.90
N PHE A 14 3.97 -22.56 2.86
CA PHE A 14 3.30 -22.96 1.61
C PHE A 14 2.28 -21.93 1.10
N ASP A 15 2.09 -20.80 1.81
CA ASP A 15 1.16 -19.76 1.40
C ASP A 15 1.61 -19.11 0.09
N GLY A 16 0.69 -19.13 -0.90
CA GLY A 16 0.98 -18.63 -2.23
C GLY A 16 1.69 -19.59 -3.18
N GLN A 17 2.27 -20.68 -2.65
CA GLN A 17 2.80 -21.78 -3.46
C GLN A 17 1.76 -22.86 -3.73
N VAL A 18 0.80 -23.01 -2.81
CA VAL A 18 -0.31 -23.98 -2.93
C VAL A 18 -1.59 -23.34 -2.40
N PHE A 19 -2.71 -23.64 -3.03
CA PHE A 19 -4.05 -23.20 -2.64
C PHE A 19 -4.90 -24.43 -2.27
N VAL A 20 -5.65 -24.32 -1.19
CA VAL A 20 -6.40 -25.43 -0.63
C VAL A 20 -7.88 -25.26 -0.90
N GLY A 21 -8.42 -26.01 -1.86
CA GLY A 21 -9.85 -26.04 -2.15
C GLY A 21 -10.61 -26.96 -1.18
N VAL A 22 -11.74 -26.47 -0.65
CA VAL A 22 -12.65 -27.21 0.22
C VAL A 22 -13.91 -27.56 -0.55
N LYS A 23 -14.05 -28.82 -0.98
CA LYS A 23 -15.14 -29.31 -1.84
C LYS A 23 -16.54 -29.02 -1.28
N THR A 24 -16.73 -29.17 0.03
CA THR A 24 -18.03 -28.98 0.68
C THR A 24 -18.51 -27.53 0.69
N THR A 25 -17.59 -26.56 0.54
CA THR A 25 -17.92 -25.13 0.59
C THR A 25 -17.69 -24.43 -0.74
N GLY A 26 -16.99 -25.07 -1.69
CA GLY A 26 -16.55 -24.45 -2.93
C GLY A 26 -15.59 -23.28 -2.69
N ILE A 27 -14.85 -23.28 -1.58
CA ILE A 27 -13.93 -22.18 -1.21
C ILE A 27 -12.50 -22.69 -1.30
N TYR A 28 -11.60 -21.90 -1.90
CA TYR A 28 -10.16 -22.11 -1.76
C TYR A 28 -9.54 -21.13 -0.75
N CYS A 29 -8.59 -21.65 0.03
CA CYS A 29 -7.89 -20.95 1.11
C CYS A 29 -6.38 -21.02 0.93
N LEU A 30 -5.66 -20.22 1.74
CA LEU A 30 -4.23 -20.44 2.01
C LEU A 30 -4.04 -21.61 2.99
N PRO A 31 -2.90 -22.32 2.94
CA PRO A 31 -2.56 -23.36 3.92
C PRO A 31 -2.67 -22.90 5.37
N SER A 32 -2.23 -21.66 5.68
CA SER A 32 -2.29 -21.05 7.02
C SER A 32 -3.68 -20.60 7.48
N CYS A 33 -4.72 -20.72 6.66
CA CYS A 33 -6.07 -20.22 6.96
C CYS A 33 -6.56 -20.62 8.35
N LYS A 34 -7.06 -19.64 9.12
CA LYS A 34 -7.59 -19.81 10.48
C LYS A 34 -8.98 -20.51 10.53
N ALA A 35 -9.65 -20.68 9.39
CA ALA A 35 -10.93 -21.39 9.33
C ALA A 35 -10.82 -22.83 9.81
N LYS A 36 -11.98 -23.41 10.18
CA LYS A 36 -12.06 -24.82 10.59
C LYS A 36 -11.53 -25.72 9.47
N LYS A 37 -10.59 -26.60 9.79
CA LYS A 37 -10.00 -27.51 8.81
C LYS A 37 -11.01 -28.58 8.36
N PRO A 38 -11.18 -28.78 7.05
CA PRO A 38 -12.05 -29.80 6.51
C PRO A 38 -11.40 -31.20 6.66
N ARG A 39 -12.21 -32.25 6.53
CA ARG A 39 -11.69 -33.65 6.41
C ARG A 39 -10.89 -33.81 5.13
N ARG A 40 -9.95 -34.77 5.13
CA ARG A 40 -9.02 -35.01 4.01
C ARG A 40 -9.72 -35.26 2.65
N GLU A 41 -10.80 -36.02 2.66
CA GLU A 41 -11.61 -36.33 1.47
C GLU A 41 -12.24 -35.10 0.81
N ASN A 42 -12.38 -34.01 1.56
CA ASN A 42 -12.96 -32.75 1.12
C ASN A 42 -11.92 -31.71 0.72
N VAL A 43 -10.62 -32.08 0.67
CA VAL A 43 -9.52 -31.16 0.33
C VAL A 43 -8.99 -31.47 -1.06
N VAL A 44 -8.76 -30.41 -1.83
CA VAL A 44 -8.01 -30.44 -3.11
C VAL A 44 -6.91 -29.39 -3.03
N PHE A 45 -5.72 -29.73 -3.48
CA PHE A 45 -4.60 -28.80 -3.57
C PHE A 45 -4.44 -28.32 -5.01
N PHE A 46 -4.28 -27.01 -5.18
CA PHE A 46 -4.06 -26.36 -6.46
C PHE A 46 -2.71 -25.64 -6.44
N PRO A 47 -1.87 -25.75 -7.48
CA PRO A 47 -0.60 -25.03 -7.57
C PRO A 47 -0.81 -23.51 -7.74
N THR A 48 -1.94 -23.08 -8.32
CA THR A 48 -2.26 -21.66 -8.52
C THR A 48 -3.71 -21.36 -8.13
N LYS A 49 -3.98 -20.09 -7.83
CA LYS A 49 -5.36 -19.60 -7.55
C LYS A 49 -6.25 -19.69 -8.81
N GLU A 50 -5.65 -19.52 -10.00
CA GLU A 50 -6.33 -19.61 -11.29
C GLU A 50 -6.84 -21.01 -11.54
N GLU A 51 -6.09 -22.02 -11.15
CA GLU A 51 -6.52 -23.42 -11.22
C GLU A 51 -7.63 -23.74 -10.22
N ALA A 52 -7.56 -23.19 -9.02
CA ALA A 52 -8.65 -23.29 -8.06
C ALA A 52 -9.95 -22.65 -8.58
N VAL A 53 -9.85 -21.47 -9.19
CA VAL A 53 -11.02 -20.79 -9.81
C VAL A 53 -11.55 -21.58 -10.99
N ARG A 54 -10.69 -22.11 -11.87
CA ARG A 54 -11.10 -23.01 -12.98
C ARG A 54 -11.78 -24.29 -12.48
N GLY A 55 -11.36 -24.77 -11.30
CA GLY A 55 -11.99 -25.90 -10.62
C GLY A 55 -13.33 -25.58 -9.95
N GLY A 56 -13.86 -24.36 -10.12
CA GLY A 56 -15.15 -23.94 -9.57
C GLY A 56 -15.10 -23.43 -8.12
N PHE A 57 -13.90 -23.19 -7.56
CA PHE A 57 -13.75 -22.70 -6.21
C PHE A 57 -13.68 -21.18 -6.18
N ARG A 58 -14.37 -20.53 -5.25
CA ARG A 58 -14.24 -19.10 -4.94
C ARG A 58 -13.23 -18.86 -3.82
N SER A 59 -12.65 -17.67 -3.77
CA SER A 59 -11.68 -17.29 -2.74
C SER A 59 -12.28 -17.24 -1.33
N CYS A 60 -11.48 -17.62 -0.35
CA CYS A 60 -11.79 -17.44 1.07
C CYS A 60 -11.73 -15.95 1.44
N LYS A 61 -12.80 -15.39 1.99
CA LYS A 61 -12.86 -13.98 2.39
C LYS A 61 -11.86 -13.58 3.48
N ALA A 62 -11.43 -14.53 4.31
CA ALA A 62 -10.43 -14.29 5.35
C ALA A 62 -8.99 -14.33 4.81
N CYS A 63 -8.70 -15.21 3.83
CA CYS A 63 -7.37 -15.32 3.22
C CYS A 63 -7.17 -14.37 2.05
N PHE A 64 -8.26 -14.07 1.36
CA PHE A 64 -8.32 -13.19 0.20
C PHE A 64 -9.51 -12.27 0.45
N PRO A 65 -9.33 -11.18 1.22
CA PRO A 65 -10.36 -10.19 1.36
C PRO A 65 -10.65 -9.63 -0.03
N SER A 66 -11.61 -10.26 -0.72
CA SER A 66 -12.20 -9.67 -1.90
C SER A 66 -12.87 -8.38 -1.50
N LEU A 67 -12.94 -7.42 -2.40
CA LEU A 67 -13.81 -6.26 -2.28
C LEU A 67 -15.15 -6.72 -1.68
N PRO A 68 -15.62 -6.14 -0.58
CA PRO A 68 -16.85 -6.57 0.07
C PRO A 68 -17.96 -6.64 -0.97
N VAL A 69 -18.63 -7.78 -1.07
CA VAL A 69 -19.75 -7.99 -2.00
C VAL A 69 -20.72 -6.82 -1.86
N GLY A 70 -21.01 -6.13 -2.97
CA GLY A 70 -21.88 -4.94 -3.00
C GLY A 70 -21.18 -3.58 -2.83
N ARG A 71 -19.84 -3.53 -2.71
CA ARG A 71 -19.10 -2.26 -2.69
C ARG A 71 -18.48 -1.87 -4.03
N TRP A 72 -18.61 -2.67 -5.05
CA TRP A 72 -18.15 -2.36 -6.40
C TRP A 72 -19.14 -2.88 -7.44
N PHE A 73 -19.21 -2.18 -8.56
CA PHE A 73 -20.05 -2.53 -9.70
C PHE A 73 -19.20 -2.47 -10.96
N ASP A 74 -19.08 -3.60 -11.65
CA ASP A 74 -18.36 -3.72 -12.93
C ASP A 74 -19.34 -3.50 -14.08
N GLU A 75 -19.21 -2.35 -14.76
CA GLU A 75 -20.01 -1.97 -15.91
C GLU A 75 -19.30 -2.28 -17.26
N GLY A 76 -18.27 -3.10 -17.24
CA GLY A 76 -17.43 -3.43 -18.40
C GLY A 76 -16.32 -2.41 -18.60
N HIS A 77 -16.58 -1.26 -19.20
CA HIS A 77 -15.54 -0.23 -19.42
C HIS A 77 -15.24 0.61 -18.18
N THR A 78 -16.05 0.54 -17.16
CA THR A 78 -15.89 1.26 -15.91
C THR A 78 -16.14 0.34 -14.72
N VAL A 79 -15.56 0.70 -13.58
CA VAL A 79 -15.85 0.08 -12.29
C VAL A 79 -16.19 1.19 -11.31
N SER A 80 -17.34 1.09 -10.65
CA SER A 80 -17.75 1.99 -9.59
C SER A 80 -17.44 1.36 -8.24
N LEU A 81 -16.74 2.11 -7.35
CA LEU A 81 -16.39 1.71 -6.00
C LEU A 81 -17.21 2.52 -5.02
N ARG A 82 -18.09 1.86 -4.27
CA ARG A 82 -18.78 2.51 -3.15
C ARG A 82 -17.80 2.83 -2.03
N THR A 83 -17.71 4.11 -1.68
CA THR A 83 -16.80 4.55 -0.62
C THR A 83 -17.39 4.32 0.77
N PRO A 84 -16.57 3.98 1.76
CA PRO A 84 -17.00 3.94 3.16
C PRO A 84 -17.11 5.36 3.73
N GLU A 85 -18.05 5.58 4.65
CA GLU A 85 -18.11 6.83 5.41
C GLU A 85 -17.19 6.77 6.65
N PRO A 86 -16.55 7.90 7.02
CA PRO A 86 -16.39 9.11 6.20
C PRO A 86 -15.31 8.93 5.11
N PHE A 87 -15.53 9.59 3.95
CA PHE A 87 -14.56 9.63 2.84
C PHE A 87 -14.64 10.95 2.08
N SER A 88 -13.51 11.60 1.90
CA SER A 88 -13.36 12.79 1.05
C SER A 88 -12.33 12.56 -0.05
N PHE A 89 -12.81 12.47 -1.29
CA PHE A 89 -11.93 12.38 -2.46
C PHE A 89 -11.10 13.65 -2.63
N GLU A 90 -11.69 14.80 -2.29
CA GLU A 90 -11.05 16.11 -2.34
C GLU A 90 -9.85 16.19 -1.40
N GLU A 91 -9.98 15.72 -0.15
CA GLU A 91 -8.87 15.68 0.80
C GLU A 91 -7.76 14.72 0.35
N CYS A 92 -8.14 13.60 -0.26
CA CYS A 92 -7.18 12.68 -0.87
C CYS A 92 -6.43 13.34 -2.05
N LEU A 93 -7.14 14.11 -2.89
CA LEU A 93 -6.53 14.87 -3.99
C LEU A 93 -5.55 15.93 -3.48
N GLN A 94 -5.91 16.69 -2.44
CA GLN A 94 -5.02 17.69 -1.82
C GLN A 94 -3.70 17.05 -1.35
N PHE A 95 -3.79 15.89 -0.70
CA PHE A 95 -2.60 15.16 -0.29
C PHE A 95 -1.76 14.68 -1.48
N LEU A 96 -2.38 14.19 -2.54
CA LEU A 96 -1.71 13.66 -3.73
C LEU A 96 -1.09 14.76 -4.61
N SER A 97 -1.68 15.94 -4.65
CA SER A 97 -1.23 17.07 -5.50
C SER A 97 -0.11 17.91 -4.89
N ARG A 98 0.34 17.60 -3.67
CA ARG A 98 1.31 18.43 -2.91
C ARG A 98 2.68 18.62 -3.56
N PHE A 99 3.03 17.82 -4.57
CA PHE A 99 4.30 17.93 -5.29
C PHE A 99 4.07 17.96 -6.80
N SER A 100 4.54 19.05 -7.43
CA SER A 100 4.41 19.26 -8.88
C SER A 100 5.24 18.32 -9.74
N ASN A 101 6.29 17.72 -9.16
CA ASN A 101 7.18 16.77 -9.84
C ASN A 101 6.80 15.29 -9.60
N GLU A 102 5.60 15.01 -9.06
CA GLU A 102 5.08 13.66 -9.00
C GLU A 102 4.89 13.10 -10.42
N CYS A 103 5.37 11.87 -10.67
CA CYS A 103 5.37 11.25 -11.99
C CYS A 103 4.52 9.97 -12.10
N LEU A 104 4.13 9.37 -10.98
CA LEU A 104 3.37 8.13 -10.98
C LEU A 104 1.85 8.33 -11.09
N HIS A 105 1.39 9.58 -11.04
CA HIS A 105 0.01 9.95 -11.33
C HIS A 105 -0.06 11.41 -11.74
N HIS A 106 -1.11 11.75 -12.49
CA HIS A 106 -1.43 13.12 -12.88
C HIS A 106 -2.79 13.49 -12.37
N ILE A 107 -2.93 14.69 -11.82
CA ILE A 107 -4.19 15.24 -11.32
C ILE A 107 -4.58 16.43 -12.18
N GLU A 108 -5.75 16.35 -12.79
CA GLU A 108 -6.32 17.40 -13.61
C GLU A 108 -7.85 17.37 -13.51
N ASN A 109 -8.48 18.53 -13.41
CA ASN A 109 -9.94 18.65 -13.33
C ASN A 109 -10.58 17.75 -12.25
N LYS A 110 -9.94 17.66 -11.07
CA LYS A 110 -10.35 16.81 -9.95
C LYS A 110 -10.40 15.31 -10.31
N GLN A 111 -9.63 14.87 -11.28
CA GLN A 111 -9.48 13.49 -11.69
C GLN A 111 -8.01 13.07 -11.58
N ILE A 112 -7.78 11.80 -11.32
CA ILE A 112 -6.44 11.22 -11.27
C ILE A 112 -6.29 10.28 -12.46
N CYS A 113 -5.22 10.46 -13.24
CA CYS A 113 -4.79 9.47 -14.21
C CYS A 113 -3.54 8.76 -13.68
N LYS A 114 -3.58 7.43 -13.63
CA LYS A 114 -2.48 6.61 -13.11
C LYS A 114 -2.32 5.34 -13.93
N ALA A 115 -1.09 5.07 -14.36
CA ALA A 115 -0.70 3.77 -14.89
C ALA A 115 -0.45 2.79 -13.75
N ILE A 116 -0.96 1.57 -13.89
CA ILE A 116 -0.71 0.45 -12.98
C ILE A 116 -0.38 -0.80 -13.78
N LYS A 117 0.33 -1.74 -13.17
CA LYS A 117 0.61 -3.06 -13.77
C LYS A 117 -0.10 -4.15 -12.96
N ILE A 118 -0.87 -4.97 -13.64
CA ILE A 118 -1.64 -6.05 -13.04
C ILE A 118 -1.43 -7.30 -13.89
N ASP A 119 -0.97 -8.39 -13.26
CA ASP A 119 -0.69 -9.66 -13.93
C ASP A 119 0.14 -9.48 -15.22
N GLY A 120 1.18 -8.64 -15.15
CA GLY A 120 2.06 -8.31 -16.28
C GLY A 120 1.48 -7.33 -17.30
N ARG A 121 0.21 -6.94 -17.19
CA ARG A 121 -0.45 -6.01 -18.13
C ARG A 121 -0.47 -4.60 -17.58
N GLN A 122 -0.03 -3.68 -18.42
CA GLN A 122 -0.08 -2.25 -18.12
C GLN A 122 -1.48 -1.71 -18.40
N THR A 123 -2.05 -1.02 -17.44
CA THR A 123 -3.41 -0.48 -17.49
C THR A 123 -3.39 0.98 -17.06
N LEU A 124 -4.01 1.85 -17.86
CA LEU A 124 -4.16 3.27 -17.54
C LEU A 124 -5.57 3.53 -17.00
N LEU A 125 -5.62 4.02 -15.79
CA LEU A 125 -6.86 4.36 -15.08
C LEU A 125 -7.08 5.86 -15.03
N ARG A 126 -8.33 6.28 -15.26
CA ARG A 126 -8.85 7.56 -14.81
C ARG A 126 -9.75 7.31 -13.61
N ILE A 127 -9.46 8.02 -12.52
CA ILE A 127 -10.14 7.86 -11.23
C ILE A 127 -10.79 9.19 -10.89
N ARG A 128 -12.09 9.18 -10.63
CA ARG A 128 -12.86 10.39 -10.30
C ARG A 128 -13.97 10.10 -9.31
N LYS A 129 -14.42 11.14 -8.62
CA LYS A 129 -15.63 11.08 -7.80
C LYS A 129 -16.86 11.05 -8.73
N ALA A 130 -17.85 10.25 -8.39
CA ALA A 130 -19.13 10.16 -9.08
C ALA A 130 -20.24 9.93 -8.04
N GLY A 131 -20.94 11.01 -7.66
CA GLY A 131 -21.87 10.97 -6.52
C GLY A 131 -21.13 10.69 -5.21
N GLY A 132 -21.57 9.68 -4.46
CA GLY A 132 -20.90 9.17 -3.26
C GLY A 132 -19.78 8.15 -3.52
N ASP A 133 -19.54 7.78 -4.79
CA ASP A 133 -18.66 6.69 -5.18
C ASP A 133 -17.38 7.18 -5.88
N ILE A 134 -16.38 6.32 -6.01
CA ILE A 134 -15.25 6.50 -6.93
C ILE A 134 -15.54 5.71 -8.21
N LYS A 135 -15.40 6.34 -9.37
CA LYS A 135 -15.49 5.70 -10.67
C LYS A 135 -14.11 5.53 -11.29
N LEU A 136 -13.82 4.31 -11.74
CA LEU A 136 -12.61 3.93 -12.46
C LEU A 136 -12.97 3.76 -13.95
N GLU A 137 -12.26 4.47 -14.83
CA GLU A 137 -12.36 4.33 -16.29
C GLU A 137 -11.04 3.78 -16.82
N PHE A 138 -11.10 2.81 -17.72
CA PHE A 138 -9.93 2.23 -18.40
C PHE A 138 -9.67 3.00 -19.68
N LEU A 139 -8.53 3.73 -19.75
CA LEU A 139 -8.20 4.63 -20.87
C LEU A 139 -7.47 3.92 -22.01
N ASN A 140 -6.91 2.76 -21.80
CA ASN A 140 -6.38 1.85 -22.81
C ASN A 140 -7.38 0.71 -23.09
N PRO A 141 -7.11 -0.23 -24.02
CA PRO A 141 -8.05 -1.30 -24.30
C PRO A 141 -8.54 -1.96 -23.02
N CYS A 142 -9.87 -2.03 -22.87
CA CYS A 142 -10.52 -2.46 -21.63
C CYS A 142 -10.06 -3.88 -21.26
N PRO A 143 -9.51 -4.08 -20.08
CA PRO A 143 -9.00 -5.39 -19.67
C PRO A 143 -10.14 -6.37 -19.33
N HIS A 144 -9.80 -7.64 -19.24
CA HIS A 144 -10.73 -8.68 -18.79
C HIS A 144 -11.20 -8.44 -17.34
N LYS A 145 -12.37 -8.96 -17.00
CA LYS A 145 -12.98 -8.79 -15.67
C LYS A 145 -12.04 -9.06 -14.49
N PRO A 146 -11.20 -10.11 -14.44
CA PRO A 146 -10.24 -10.30 -13.35
C PRO A 146 -9.27 -9.13 -13.19
N THR A 147 -8.75 -8.60 -14.29
CA THR A 147 -7.85 -7.43 -14.27
C THR A 147 -8.57 -6.16 -13.81
N ARG A 148 -9.83 -5.97 -14.22
CA ARG A 148 -10.64 -4.85 -13.72
C ARG A 148 -10.89 -4.92 -12.22
N LEU A 149 -11.14 -6.14 -11.71
CA LEU A 149 -11.29 -6.39 -10.29
C LEU A 149 -9.99 -6.09 -9.51
N ALA A 150 -8.85 -6.56 -10.01
CA ALA A 150 -7.56 -6.29 -9.39
C ALA A 150 -7.19 -4.79 -9.44
N ALA A 151 -7.59 -4.06 -10.50
CA ALA A 151 -7.47 -2.60 -10.54
C ALA A 151 -8.32 -1.91 -9.46
N ALA A 152 -9.53 -2.41 -9.24
CA ALA A 152 -10.42 -1.94 -8.19
C ALA A 152 -9.82 -2.19 -6.79
N GLU A 153 -9.26 -3.37 -6.55
CA GLU A 153 -8.55 -3.72 -5.31
C GLU A 153 -7.33 -2.81 -5.09
N PHE A 154 -6.53 -2.56 -6.13
CA PHE A 154 -5.41 -1.62 -6.08
C PHE A 154 -5.86 -0.22 -5.63
N VAL A 155 -6.94 0.30 -6.21
CA VAL A 155 -7.46 1.63 -5.85
C VAL A 155 -8.02 1.64 -4.43
N CYS A 156 -8.71 0.58 -4.01
CA CYS A 156 -9.17 0.45 -2.62
C CYS A 156 -7.99 0.43 -1.63
N GLU A 157 -6.90 -0.27 -1.95
CA GLU A 157 -5.70 -0.24 -1.13
C GLU A 157 -5.01 1.13 -1.17
N TRP A 158 -4.96 1.78 -2.34
CA TRP A 158 -4.33 3.08 -2.48
C TRP A 158 -5.02 4.14 -1.62
N PHE A 159 -6.36 4.16 -1.63
CA PHE A 159 -7.18 5.09 -0.84
C PHE A 159 -7.60 4.56 0.53
N ASP A 160 -7.11 3.40 0.95
CA ASP A 160 -7.45 2.76 2.23
C ASP A 160 -8.97 2.63 2.46
N LEU A 161 -9.69 2.17 1.43
CA LEU A 161 -11.14 2.02 1.50
C LEU A 161 -11.62 0.77 2.26
N PHE A 162 -10.70 -0.12 2.63
CA PHE A 162 -11.01 -1.31 3.41
C PHE A 162 -11.02 -1.07 4.92
N SER A 163 -10.30 -0.05 5.40
CA SER A 163 -10.19 0.24 6.83
C SER A 163 -11.47 0.86 7.38
N ASN A 164 -11.92 0.33 8.50
CA ASN A 164 -12.96 0.98 9.29
C ASN A 164 -12.32 2.05 10.19
N VAL A 165 -12.56 3.31 9.87
CA VAL A 165 -12.00 4.46 10.61
C VAL A 165 -12.95 5.01 11.67
N THR A 166 -14.12 4.42 11.86
CA THR A 166 -15.12 4.91 12.84
C THR A 166 -14.53 5.02 14.23
N ALA A 167 -13.84 3.97 14.70
CA ALA A 167 -13.21 3.99 16.02
C ALA A 167 -12.12 5.07 16.16
N PHE A 168 -11.37 5.34 15.08
CA PHE A 168 -10.42 6.45 15.06
C PHE A 168 -11.13 7.80 15.21
N TYR A 169 -12.21 8.03 14.48
CA TYR A 169 -12.99 9.28 14.59
C TYR A 169 -13.63 9.45 15.96
N GLU A 170 -14.26 8.41 16.52
CA GLU A 170 -14.85 8.42 17.86
C GLU A 170 -13.79 8.73 18.94
N PHE A 171 -12.60 8.24 18.78
CA PHE A 171 -11.47 8.54 19.65
C PHE A 171 -10.98 9.97 19.44
N ALA A 172 -10.72 10.37 18.21
CA ALA A 172 -10.15 11.65 17.84
C ALA A 172 -11.05 12.85 18.22
N GLU A 173 -12.37 12.69 18.18
CA GLU A 173 -13.34 13.70 18.64
C GLU A 173 -13.18 14.08 20.12
N LYS A 174 -12.58 13.21 20.93
CA LYS A 174 -12.32 13.44 22.38
C LYS A 174 -10.90 13.89 22.67
N ASP A 175 -10.01 13.87 21.67
CA ASP A 175 -8.60 14.25 21.83
C ASP A 175 -8.38 15.70 21.44
N ILE A 176 -7.68 16.46 22.28
CA ILE A 176 -7.50 17.92 22.12
C ILE A 176 -6.73 18.30 20.84
N VAL A 177 -5.84 17.41 20.33
CA VAL A 177 -5.05 17.62 19.10
C VAL A 177 -5.79 17.11 17.90
N LEU A 178 -6.20 15.84 17.96
CA LEU A 178 -6.79 15.13 16.81
C LEU A 178 -8.17 15.67 16.45
N HIS A 179 -8.96 16.14 17.42
CA HIS A 179 -10.28 16.73 17.21
C HIS A 179 -10.27 17.84 16.13
N LYS A 180 -9.33 18.78 16.23
CA LYS A 180 -9.19 19.87 15.24
C LYS A 180 -8.88 19.31 13.84
N LEU A 181 -8.02 18.29 13.79
CA LEU A 181 -7.56 17.70 12.54
C LEU A 181 -8.66 16.89 11.84
N VAL A 182 -9.39 16.03 12.57
CA VAL A 182 -10.43 15.21 11.97
C VAL A 182 -11.60 16.03 11.46
N ARG A 183 -11.92 17.14 12.11
CA ARG A 183 -12.95 18.08 11.62
C ARG A 183 -12.49 18.87 10.40
N ARG A 184 -11.23 19.33 10.40
CA ARG A 184 -10.69 20.12 9.29
C ARG A 184 -10.50 19.28 8.03
N TYR A 185 -10.11 18.02 8.17
CA TYR A 185 -9.78 17.10 7.07
C TYR A 185 -10.72 15.89 7.05
N GLU A 186 -12.00 16.15 7.31
CA GLU A 186 -12.99 15.08 7.40
C GLU A 186 -12.99 14.22 6.14
N GLY A 187 -13.00 12.91 6.33
CA GLY A 187 -12.99 11.93 5.26
C GLY A 187 -11.62 11.68 4.62
N LEU A 188 -10.54 12.31 5.11
CA LEU A 188 -9.19 11.97 4.65
C LEU A 188 -8.87 10.51 4.97
N ARG A 189 -8.40 9.78 3.96
CA ARG A 189 -7.91 8.41 4.12
C ARG A 189 -6.40 8.37 4.07
N LEU A 190 -5.82 7.38 4.76
CA LEU A 190 -4.39 7.12 4.70
C LEU A 190 -4.01 6.66 3.30
N ILE A 191 -3.56 7.61 2.43
CA ILE A 191 -3.12 7.29 1.08
C ILE A 191 -1.92 6.35 1.14
N GLY A 192 -2.03 5.18 0.54
CA GLY A 192 -1.03 4.14 0.59
C GLY A 192 -0.02 4.15 -0.54
N ILE A 193 0.86 3.17 -0.44
CA ILE A 193 1.73 2.72 -1.52
C ILE A 193 1.53 1.21 -1.59
N PRO A 194 0.63 0.72 -2.47
CA PRO A 194 0.23 -0.69 -2.46
C PRO A 194 1.37 -1.68 -2.73
N ASP A 195 2.39 -1.27 -3.46
CA ASP A 195 3.56 -2.09 -3.76
C ASP A 195 4.63 -1.97 -2.66
N LEU A 196 5.18 -3.10 -2.19
CA LEU A 196 6.18 -3.14 -1.13
C LEU A 196 7.54 -2.62 -1.59
N PHE A 197 7.94 -2.98 -2.81
CA PHE A 197 9.21 -2.53 -3.37
C PHE A 197 9.22 -1.01 -3.55
N GLU A 198 8.12 -0.46 -4.11
CA GLU A 198 7.93 1.00 -4.22
C GLU A 198 7.98 1.67 -2.85
N ALA A 199 7.28 1.14 -1.84
CA ALA A 199 7.18 1.76 -0.53
C ALA A 199 8.54 1.84 0.19
N ILE A 200 9.32 0.77 0.18
CA ILE A 200 10.63 0.74 0.84
C ILE A 200 11.65 1.54 0.03
N THR A 201 11.67 1.40 -1.31
CA THR A 201 12.58 2.16 -2.19
C THR A 201 12.33 3.67 -2.04
N TRP A 202 11.08 4.10 -2.04
CA TRP A 202 10.73 5.51 -1.79
C TRP A 202 11.25 5.99 -0.43
N ALA A 203 11.05 5.19 0.62
CA ALA A 203 11.55 5.54 1.94
C ALA A 203 13.10 5.65 1.97
N ILE A 204 13.84 4.73 1.32
CA ILE A 204 15.30 4.80 1.20
C ILE A 204 15.74 6.05 0.42
N ILE A 205 15.07 6.36 -0.69
CA ILE A 205 15.36 7.58 -1.49
C ILE A 205 15.21 8.83 -0.61
N GLY A 206 14.17 8.91 0.22
CA GLY A 206 13.85 10.06 1.06
C GLY A 206 14.73 10.26 2.29
N GLN A 207 15.55 9.27 2.67
CA GLN A 207 16.39 9.38 3.89
C GLN A 207 17.34 10.58 3.85
N GLN A 208 17.36 11.36 4.94
CA GLN A 208 18.32 12.45 5.19
C GLN A 208 18.36 13.56 4.11
N ILE A 209 17.28 13.74 3.37
CA ILE A 209 17.12 14.82 2.40
C ILE A 209 15.75 15.48 2.55
N ASN A 210 15.59 16.68 2.00
CA ASN A 210 14.28 17.30 1.96
C ASN A 210 13.35 16.59 0.96
N LEU A 211 12.05 16.68 1.20
CA LEU A 211 11.04 15.94 0.48
C LEU A 211 10.93 16.34 -1.01
N SER A 212 11.16 17.63 -1.32
CA SER A 212 11.16 18.11 -2.72
C SER A 212 12.28 17.47 -3.53
N TYR A 213 13.49 17.40 -2.97
CA TYR A 213 14.62 16.73 -3.62
C TYR A 213 14.41 15.21 -3.73
N ALA A 214 13.79 14.60 -2.70
CA ALA A 214 13.42 13.19 -2.77
C ALA A 214 12.46 12.88 -3.94
N HIS A 215 11.48 13.75 -4.19
CA HIS A 215 10.60 13.62 -5.37
C HIS A 215 11.35 13.78 -6.69
N THR A 216 12.35 14.67 -6.76
CA THR A 216 13.22 14.80 -7.94
C THR A 216 14.00 13.51 -8.19
N LEU A 217 14.61 12.93 -7.16
CA LEU A 217 15.33 11.66 -7.26
C LEU A 217 14.38 10.50 -7.65
N LYS A 218 13.18 10.45 -7.06
CA LYS A 218 12.15 9.47 -7.45
C LYS A 218 11.80 9.60 -8.93
N LYS A 219 11.57 10.81 -9.41
CA LYS A 219 11.27 11.06 -10.82
C LYS A 219 12.41 10.56 -11.71
N ASN A 220 13.66 10.91 -11.41
CA ASN A 220 14.83 10.45 -12.18
C ASN A 220 14.90 8.91 -12.18
N PHE A 221 14.71 8.27 -11.03
CA PHE A 221 14.71 6.82 -10.89
C PHE A 221 13.59 6.17 -11.72
N VAL A 222 12.38 6.69 -11.63
CA VAL A 222 11.23 6.17 -12.38
C VAL A 222 11.40 6.38 -13.89
N THR A 223 11.84 7.56 -14.32
CA THR A 223 12.01 7.82 -15.75
C THR A 223 13.17 7.05 -16.38
N ARG A 224 14.18 6.67 -15.60
CA ARG A 224 15.32 5.88 -16.08
C ARG A 224 15.02 4.38 -16.14
N PHE A 225 14.32 3.86 -15.13
CA PHE A 225 14.14 2.42 -14.94
C PHE A 225 12.70 1.94 -15.07
N GLY A 226 11.71 2.82 -14.99
CA GLY A 226 10.30 2.46 -15.09
C GLY A 226 9.84 2.26 -16.52
N ASP A 227 8.69 1.64 -16.64
CA ASP A 227 7.95 1.56 -17.89
C ASP A 227 7.02 2.76 -18.04
N LYS A 228 6.55 3.02 -19.25
CA LYS A 228 5.60 4.10 -19.53
C LYS A 228 4.51 3.68 -20.49
N LEU A 229 3.33 4.27 -20.33
CA LEU A 229 2.20 4.23 -21.25
C LEU A 229 2.00 5.62 -21.85
N SER A 230 1.77 5.69 -23.16
CA SER A 230 1.34 6.92 -23.84
C SER A 230 -0.18 6.92 -24.04
N HIS A 231 -0.82 8.04 -23.76
CA HIS A 231 -2.24 8.25 -24.05
C HIS A 231 -2.47 9.73 -24.38
N GLY A 232 -2.94 10.02 -25.60
CA GLY A 232 -2.90 11.36 -26.14
C GLY A 232 -1.47 11.86 -26.19
N ASP A 233 -1.26 13.12 -25.82
CA ASP A 233 0.07 13.77 -25.82
C ASP A 233 0.83 13.57 -24.49
N ARG A 234 0.37 12.68 -23.61
CA ARG A 234 0.97 12.47 -22.28
C ARG A 234 1.57 11.10 -22.11
N GLU A 235 2.62 11.05 -21.29
CA GLU A 235 3.25 9.83 -20.79
C GLU A 235 2.86 9.58 -19.33
N TYR A 236 2.57 8.32 -19.01
CA TYR A 236 2.18 7.84 -17.68
C TYR A 236 3.17 6.77 -17.24
N TRP A 237 3.91 7.06 -16.19
CA TRP A 237 4.99 6.22 -15.72
C TRP A 237 4.51 5.19 -14.73
N LEU A 238 5.15 4.03 -14.76
CA LEU A 238 5.07 2.95 -13.80
C LEU A 238 6.33 2.92 -12.95
N PHE A 239 6.20 2.60 -11.67
CA PHE A 239 7.37 2.38 -10.83
C PHE A 239 8.17 1.19 -11.38
N PRO A 240 9.52 1.23 -11.35
CA PRO A 240 10.36 0.12 -11.83
C PRO A 240 10.06 -1.19 -11.10
N GLU A 241 10.06 -2.29 -11.83
CA GLU A 241 9.98 -3.62 -11.22
C GLU A 241 11.28 -3.99 -10.52
N ALA A 242 11.16 -4.78 -9.44
CA ALA A 242 12.32 -5.20 -8.66
C ALA A 242 13.34 -5.96 -9.51
N GLU A 243 12.87 -6.82 -10.43
CA GLU A 243 13.72 -7.60 -11.34
C GLU A 243 14.62 -6.73 -12.21
N ARG A 244 14.08 -5.59 -12.67
CA ARG A 244 14.86 -4.64 -13.50
C ARG A 244 15.97 -3.98 -12.70
N ILE A 245 15.70 -3.63 -11.46
CA ILE A 245 16.68 -3.01 -10.56
C ILE A 245 17.70 -4.05 -10.07
N ALA A 246 17.29 -5.29 -9.83
CA ALA A 246 18.19 -6.40 -9.50
C ALA A 246 19.23 -6.67 -10.62
N GLY A 247 18.87 -6.43 -11.87
CA GLY A 247 19.77 -6.52 -13.02
C GLY A 247 20.61 -5.27 -13.31
N SER A 248 20.47 -4.20 -12.51
CA SER A 248 21.21 -2.93 -12.69
C SER A 248 22.47 -2.90 -11.85
N THR A 249 23.43 -2.05 -12.23
CA THR A 249 24.63 -1.80 -11.44
C THR A 249 24.45 -0.66 -10.44
N VAL A 250 25.30 -0.59 -9.42
CA VAL A 250 25.32 0.54 -8.47
C VAL A 250 25.54 1.86 -9.21
N ASP A 251 26.40 1.87 -10.23
CA ASP A 251 26.73 3.07 -10.98
C ASP A 251 25.54 3.56 -11.84
N ASP A 252 24.67 2.65 -12.33
CA ASP A 252 23.43 3.04 -13.01
C ASP A 252 22.49 3.82 -12.07
N LEU A 253 22.41 3.43 -10.81
CA LEU A 253 21.58 4.11 -9.83
C LEU A 253 22.22 5.43 -9.34
N ILE A 254 23.55 5.51 -9.31
CA ILE A 254 24.26 6.77 -9.02
C ILE A 254 23.98 7.82 -10.10
N GLN A 255 23.88 7.43 -11.38
CA GLN A 255 23.58 8.34 -12.49
C GLN A 255 22.22 9.06 -12.34
N VAL A 256 21.26 8.50 -11.59
CA VAL A 256 19.99 9.19 -11.32
C VAL A 256 20.03 10.08 -10.07
N GLY A 257 21.19 10.22 -9.44
CA GLY A 257 21.44 11.11 -8.29
C GLY A 257 21.41 10.42 -6.94
N LEU A 258 21.33 9.10 -6.88
CA LEU A 258 21.37 8.35 -5.62
C LEU A 258 22.81 8.25 -5.10
N THR A 259 22.98 8.24 -3.79
CA THR A 259 24.29 7.94 -3.17
C THR A 259 24.61 6.45 -3.35
N ARG A 260 25.89 6.10 -3.38
CA ARG A 260 26.36 4.70 -3.49
C ARG A 260 25.64 3.79 -2.47
N ARG A 261 25.57 4.21 -1.20
CA ARG A 261 24.93 3.43 -0.14
C ARG A 261 23.43 3.20 -0.40
N LYS A 262 22.69 4.23 -0.86
CA LYS A 262 21.27 4.09 -1.23
C LYS A 262 21.11 3.14 -2.42
N SER A 263 21.99 3.25 -3.41
CA SER A 263 22.02 2.39 -4.60
C SER A 263 22.23 0.92 -4.22
N GLU A 264 23.23 0.63 -3.40
CA GLU A 264 23.51 -0.71 -2.88
C GLU A 264 22.32 -1.30 -2.11
N ASN A 265 21.70 -0.51 -1.22
CA ASN A 265 20.54 -0.93 -0.45
C ASN A 265 19.32 -1.22 -1.32
N ILE A 266 19.06 -0.40 -2.35
CA ILE A 266 17.93 -0.58 -3.26
C ILE A 266 18.14 -1.82 -4.15
N ILE A 267 19.36 -2.06 -4.64
CA ILE A 267 19.70 -3.27 -5.40
C ILE A 267 19.56 -4.51 -4.50
N HIS A 268 20.02 -4.46 -3.25
CA HIS A 268 19.84 -5.56 -2.30
C HIS A 268 18.35 -5.85 -2.08
N LEU A 269 17.56 -4.82 -1.78
CA LEU A 269 16.10 -4.96 -1.63
C LEU A 269 15.46 -5.60 -2.87
N SER A 270 15.87 -5.15 -4.07
CA SER A 270 15.31 -5.67 -5.32
C SER A 270 15.61 -7.16 -5.51
N ASN A 271 16.82 -7.62 -5.15
CA ASN A 271 17.17 -9.04 -5.15
C ASN A 271 16.29 -9.84 -4.18
N GLU A 272 16.12 -9.37 -2.94
CA GLU A 272 15.29 -10.04 -1.92
C GLU A 272 13.82 -10.16 -2.35
N VAL A 273 13.30 -9.13 -3.02
CA VAL A 273 11.94 -9.16 -3.59
C VAL A 273 11.86 -10.14 -4.77
N THR A 274 12.83 -10.09 -5.68
CA THR A 274 12.86 -10.93 -6.90
C THR A 274 12.96 -12.42 -6.58
N VAL A 275 13.81 -12.80 -5.62
CA VAL A 275 13.91 -14.20 -5.17
C VAL A 275 12.76 -14.60 -4.24
N GLY A 276 11.88 -13.67 -3.88
CA GLY A 276 10.74 -13.91 -3.03
C GLY A 276 11.06 -14.11 -1.55
N SER A 277 12.27 -13.76 -1.09
CA SER A 277 12.65 -13.80 0.34
C SER A 277 11.73 -12.89 1.15
N ILE A 278 11.41 -11.71 0.60
CA ILE A 278 10.45 -10.76 1.16
C ILE A 278 9.33 -10.46 0.18
N SER A 279 8.10 -10.37 0.68
CA SER A 279 6.95 -9.92 -0.09
C SER A 279 5.89 -9.31 0.82
N LYS A 280 5.06 -8.41 0.28
CA LYS A 280 3.92 -7.85 1.01
C LYS A 280 3.06 -8.96 1.62
N LYS A 281 2.79 -10.03 0.87
CA LYS A 281 1.97 -11.14 1.31
C LYS A 281 2.56 -11.88 2.51
N LYS A 282 3.88 -12.10 2.55
CA LYS A 282 4.55 -12.70 3.71
C LYS A 282 4.40 -11.81 4.94
N LEU A 283 4.61 -10.51 4.78
CA LEU A 283 4.58 -9.55 5.89
C LEU A 283 3.16 -9.36 6.46
N ILE A 284 2.12 -9.21 5.64
CA ILE A 284 0.75 -9.03 6.15
C ILE A 284 0.17 -10.27 6.84
N ASN A 285 0.76 -11.44 6.65
CA ASN A 285 0.38 -12.67 7.35
C ASN A 285 1.04 -12.79 8.75
N ASN A 286 2.04 -11.97 9.04
CA ASN A 286 2.69 -11.88 10.33
C ASN A 286 1.93 -10.90 11.26
N ASP A 287 2.29 -10.90 12.53
CA ASP A 287 1.95 -9.80 13.42
C ASP A 287 2.88 -8.59 13.18
N TYR A 288 2.61 -7.49 13.89
CA TYR A 288 3.41 -6.26 13.80
C TYR A 288 4.89 -6.51 14.11
N ALA A 289 5.18 -7.21 15.22
CA ALA A 289 6.56 -7.40 15.70
C ALA A 289 7.38 -8.23 14.70
N ALA A 290 6.82 -9.34 14.21
CA ALA A 290 7.49 -10.21 13.24
C ALA A 290 7.74 -9.50 11.90
N SER A 291 6.78 -8.69 11.44
CA SER A 291 6.94 -7.88 10.21
C SER A 291 8.00 -6.80 10.39
N TYR A 292 7.99 -6.10 11.52
CA TYR A 292 8.97 -5.09 11.86
C TYR A 292 10.39 -5.67 11.92
N GLU A 293 10.61 -6.77 12.65
CA GLU A 293 11.89 -7.46 12.73
C GLU A 293 12.38 -7.96 11.36
N THR A 294 11.44 -8.41 10.51
CA THR A 294 11.79 -8.85 9.15
C THR A 294 12.29 -7.67 8.31
N LEU A 295 11.63 -6.53 8.40
CA LEU A 295 12.02 -5.32 7.67
C LEU A 295 13.37 -4.77 8.15
N LEU A 296 13.66 -4.79 9.46
CA LEU A 296 14.93 -4.32 10.02
C LEU A 296 16.15 -5.13 9.57
N LYS A 297 15.97 -6.37 9.09
CA LYS A 297 17.07 -7.19 8.55
C LYS A 297 17.55 -6.71 7.19
N LEU A 298 16.76 -5.88 6.51
CA LEU A 298 17.16 -5.36 5.21
C LEU A 298 18.18 -4.22 5.36
N PRO A 299 19.28 -4.23 4.60
CA PRO A 299 20.24 -3.14 4.58
C PRO A 299 19.56 -1.81 4.22
N GLY A 300 19.87 -0.77 5.00
CA GLY A 300 19.28 0.56 4.80
C GLY A 300 17.87 0.73 5.33
N VAL A 301 17.27 -0.29 5.93
CA VAL A 301 15.97 -0.20 6.59
C VAL A 301 16.16 -0.09 8.10
N GLY A 302 16.05 1.12 8.62
CA GLY A 302 16.00 1.42 10.05
C GLY A 302 14.57 1.55 10.56
N ASP A 303 14.41 1.92 11.84
CA ASP A 303 13.11 2.10 12.51
C ASP A 303 12.13 2.95 11.71
N TRP A 304 12.56 4.15 11.26
CA TRP A 304 11.71 5.04 10.48
C TRP A 304 11.25 4.40 9.16
N THR A 305 12.16 3.78 8.39
CA THR A 305 11.85 3.15 7.11
C THR A 305 10.90 1.97 7.27
N ALA A 306 11.15 1.13 8.28
CA ALA A 306 10.29 -0.01 8.60
C ALA A 306 8.87 0.45 8.95
N ASN A 307 8.73 1.40 9.89
CA ASN A 307 7.43 1.93 10.29
C ASN A 307 6.71 2.66 9.14
N TYR A 308 7.45 3.39 8.28
CA TYR A 308 6.88 4.00 7.08
C TYR A 308 6.27 2.96 6.14
N ALA A 309 6.99 1.88 5.83
CA ALA A 309 6.49 0.80 4.99
C ALA A 309 5.31 0.06 5.66
N MET A 310 5.38 -0.18 6.95
CA MET A 310 4.29 -0.79 7.73
C MET A 310 3.02 0.07 7.73
N MET A 311 3.16 1.38 7.83
CA MET A 311 2.06 2.34 7.75
C MET A 311 1.50 2.43 6.32
N ARG A 312 2.35 2.73 5.33
CA ARG A 312 1.92 3.11 3.98
C ARG A 312 1.61 1.93 3.08
N CYS A 313 2.26 0.78 3.27
CA CYS A 313 2.08 -0.41 2.44
C CYS A 313 1.29 -1.51 3.17
N LEU A 314 1.70 -1.84 4.40
CA LEU A 314 1.14 -2.99 5.14
C LEU A 314 -0.10 -2.64 5.97
N ARG A 315 -0.39 -1.35 6.15
CA ARG A 315 -1.59 -0.85 6.85
C ARG A 315 -1.67 -1.21 8.33
N TYR A 316 -0.54 -1.37 9.01
CA TYR A 316 -0.55 -1.56 10.46
C TYR A 316 -1.00 -0.26 11.16
N PRO A 317 -2.10 -0.27 11.92
CA PRO A 317 -2.63 0.95 12.56
C PRO A 317 -1.72 1.48 13.66
N SER A 318 -0.87 0.61 14.25
CA SER A 318 0.11 0.95 15.28
C SER A 318 1.48 1.38 14.71
N ALA A 319 1.64 1.47 13.40
CA ALA A 319 2.90 1.89 12.80
C ALA A 319 3.15 3.38 13.04
N LEU A 320 4.30 3.68 13.65
CA LEU A 320 4.70 5.03 14.04
C LEU A 320 6.13 5.32 13.58
N PRO A 321 6.35 6.08 12.51
CA PRO A 321 7.67 6.58 12.15
C PRO A 321 8.10 7.72 13.10
N ILE A 322 8.41 7.35 14.36
CA ILE A 322 8.56 8.30 15.48
C ILE A 322 9.61 9.37 15.26
N SER A 323 10.64 9.09 14.48
CA SER A 323 11.71 10.03 14.13
C SER A 323 11.43 10.86 12.88
N ASP A 324 10.19 10.85 12.37
CA ASP A 324 9.82 11.58 11.15
C ASP A 324 9.84 13.09 11.37
N VAL A 325 10.65 13.79 10.56
CA VAL A 325 10.79 15.25 10.67
C VAL A 325 9.48 15.98 10.39
N GLY A 326 8.67 15.48 9.45
CA GLY A 326 7.35 16.03 9.16
C GLY A 326 6.41 15.89 10.34
N LEU A 327 6.43 14.72 11.01
CA LEU A 327 5.65 14.49 12.22
C LEU A 327 6.02 15.49 13.33
N HIS A 328 7.32 15.65 13.60
CA HIS A 328 7.78 16.62 14.62
C HIS A 328 7.41 18.06 14.26
N ASN A 329 7.50 18.44 12.98
CA ASN A 329 7.08 19.78 12.53
C ASN A 329 5.57 19.98 12.71
N ALA A 330 4.77 18.97 12.36
CA ALA A 330 3.32 19.05 12.53
C ALA A 330 2.91 19.18 14.00
N LEU A 331 3.53 18.40 14.88
CA LEU A 331 3.28 18.48 16.32
C LEU A 331 3.71 19.84 16.90
N LYS A 332 4.90 20.36 16.51
CA LYS A 332 5.31 21.71 16.88
C LYS A 332 4.23 22.73 16.55
N HIS A 333 3.68 22.65 15.34
CA HIS A 333 2.66 23.59 14.87
C HIS A 333 1.31 23.38 15.58
N GLN A 334 0.84 22.14 15.71
CA GLN A 334 -0.47 21.87 16.31
C GLN A 334 -0.54 22.11 17.81
N LEU A 335 0.60 21.98 18.49
CA LEU A 335 0.74 22.22 19.94
C LEU A 335 1.30 23.62 20.26
N GLU A 336 1.54 24.44 19.24
CA GLU A 336 2.08 25.82 19.38
C GLU A 336 3.40 25.87 20.20
N LEU A 337 4.26 24.85 20.00
CA LEU A 337 5.52 24.74 20.72
C LEU A 337 6.57 25.71 20.15
N SER A 338 7.43 26.28 21.02
CA SER A 338 8.57 27.07 20.59
C SER A 338 9.62 26.26 19.82
N GLU A 339 9.81 25.01 20.22
CA GLU A 339 10.75 24.06 19.58
C GLU A 339 10.07 22.77 19.18
N LYS A 340 10.76 21.96 18.37
CA LYS A 340 10.27 20.62 18.01
C LYS A 340 10.24 19.73 19.25
N PRO A 341 9.17 18.93 19.43
CA PRO A 341 9.13 17.97 20.52
C PRO A 341 10.27 16.95 20.38
N THR A 342 10.79 16.48 21.50
CA THR A 342 11.76 15.38 21.51
C THR A 342 11.09 14.04 21.14
N ILE A 343 11.88 13.03 20.83
CA ILE A 343 11.35 11.67 20.60
C ILE A 343 10.57 11.16 21.83
N ASN A 344 11.00 11.52 23.03
CA ASN A 344 10.31 11.12 24.27
C ASN A 344 8.95 11.83 24.41
N ASP A 345 8.86 13.11 24.09
CA ASP A 345 7.60 13.84 24.08
C ASP A 345 6.61 13.23 23.07
N VAL A 346 7.12 12.91 21.87
CA VAL A 346 6.30 12.23 20.84
C VAL A 346 5.83 10.85 21.33
N ARG A 347 6.72 10.07 21.96
CA ARG A 347 6.36 8.76 22.50
C ARG A 347 5.30 8.85 23.58
N GLU A 348 5.42 9.81 24.50
CA GLU A 348 4.44 10.07 25.54
C GLU A 348 3.07 10.46 24.95
N LEU A 349 3.07 11.41 24.00
CA LEU A 349 1.84 11.82 23.31
C LEU A 349 1.18 10.64 22.61
N PHE A 350 1.93 9.89 21.81
CA PHE A 350 1.41 8.75 21.04
C PHE A 350 1.01 7.54 21.91
N SER A 351 1.51 7.46 23.16
CA SER A 351 1.02 6.43 24.09
C SER A 351 -0.47 6.55 24.38
N ARG A 352 -1.03 7.75 24.29
CA ARG A 352 -2.47 8.05 24.41
C ARG A 352 -3.26 7.68 23.14
N TRP A 353 -2.60 7.61 21.98
CA TRP A 353 -3.20 7.32 20.68
C TRP A 353 -2.96 5.87 20.22
N LYS A 354 -2.72 4.98 21.19
CA LYS A 354 -2.41 3.57 20.92
C LYS A 354 -3.45 2.90 20.06
N GLY A 355 -3.00 2.28 18.95
CA GLY A 355 -3.84 1.63 17.96
C GLY A 355 -4.32 2.56 16.83
N PHE A 356 -3.98 3.87 16.89
CA PHE A 356 -4.33 4.87 15.89
C PHE A 356 -3.12 5.67 15.39
N GLU A 357 -1.91 5.23 15.73
CA GLU A 357 -0.65 5.94 15.47
C GLU A 357 -0.49 6.28 13.99
N ALA A 358 -0.81 5.35 13.10
CA ALA A 358 -0.70 5.54 11.67
C ALA A 358 -1.63 6.64 11.14
N TYR A 359 -2.89 6.63 11.55
CA TYR A 359 -3.86 7.65 11.15
C TYR A 359 -3.56 9.00 11.79
N ALA A 360 -3.22 9.04 13.07
CA ALA A 360 -2.81 10.27 13.75
C ALA A 360 -1.60 10.92 13.04
N THR A 361 -0.58 10.13 12.71
CA THR A 361 0.58 10.60 11.93
C THR A 361 0.14 11.16 10.58
N PHE A 362 -0.76 10.48 9.88
CA PHE A 362 -1.19 10.89 8.54
C PHE A 362 -1.99 12.20 8.56
N TYR A 363 -2.87 12.39 9.54
CA TYR A 363 -3.59 13.65 9.74
C TYR A 363 -2.65 14.79 10.14
N LEU A 364 -1.65 14.52 10.96
CA LEU A 364 -0.59 15.49 11.28
C LEU A 364 0.20 15.87 10.02
N TRP A 365 0.58 14.93 9.17
CA TRP A 365 1.22 15.25 7.89
C TRP A 365 0.33 16.10 6.97
N ARG A 366 -0.98 15.81 6.92
CA ARG A 366 -1.94 16.60 6.13
C ARG A 366 -1.98 18.05 6.61
N SER A 367 -1.81 18.31 7.89
CA SER A 367 -1.83 19.67 8.45
C SER A 367 -0.65 20.56 8.01
N LEU A 368 0.39 19.98 7.43
CA LEU A 368 1.52 20.71 6.85
C LEU A 368 1.29 21.13 5.39
N ILE A 369 0.19 20.71 4.80
CA ILE A 369 -0.17 21.03 3.41
C ILE A 369 -1.22 22.12 3.45
N SER A 370 -0.88 23.28 2.91
CA SER A 370 -1.78 24.45 2.77
C SER A 370 -2.89 24.22 1.75
#